data_139774803cbe82e2d69ed61dccb6100e
#
_entry.id   139774803cbe82e2d69ed61dccb6100e
#
_cell.length_a   1.000
_cell.length_b   1.000
_cell.length_c   1.000
_cell.angle_alpha   90.00
_cell.angle_beta   90.00
_cell.angle_gamma   90.00
#
_symmetry.space_group_name_H-M   'P 1'
#
loop_
_entity.id
_entity.type
_entity.pdbx_description
1 polymer ?
#
loop_
_entity_poly.entity_id
_entity_poly.type
_entity_poly.pdbx_seq_one_letter_code
_entity_poly.pdbx_strand_id
1 'polypeptide(L)'
;MNRKMITYSLGRALRIEGMLLFIPFLLSIFYQDKGTLPFFITMVLCLAIGSLMAMKKPLKEDFHIKEGLILVAGCWALFSIFGALPFFISGEIPNYVDALFETVSGFTTTGSTILTDIERLSKSLLFWRSFTHFIGGMGVLVFVVVVLPM
;
A
#
# COMPACT_ATOMS: atom_id res chain seq x y z
N MET A 1 18.10 2.21 18.49
CA MET A 1 16.94 2.02 17.57
C MET A 1 15.80 2.91 18.03
N ASN A 2 15.45 3.90 17.25
CA ASN A 2 14.38 4.86 17.58
C ASN A 2 13.01 4.34 17.11
N ARG A 3 12.39 3.47 17.92
CA ARG A 3 11.07 2.88 17.61
C ARG A 3 9.99 3.92 17.34
N LYS A 4 10.01 5.06 18.07
CA LYS A 4 9.02 6.13 17.90
C LYS A 4 9.10 6.75 16.50
N MET A 5 10.32 6.90 15.99
CA MET A 5 10.57 7.44 14.66
C MET A 5 10.11 6.48 13.56
N ILE A 6 10.42 5.18 13.69
CA ILE A 6 9.96 4.15 12.75
C ILE A 6 8.43 4.14 12.70
N THR A 7 7.75 4.09 13.85
CA THR A 7 6.29 4.10 13.91
C THR A 7 5.69 5.38 13.30
N TYR A 8 6.27 6.53 13.58
CA TYR A 8 5.84 7.81 13.02
C TYR A 8 5.97 7.82 11.49
N SER A 9 7.12 7.38 10.96
CA SER A 9 7.37 7.35 9.52
C SER A 9 6.48 6.33 8.80
N LEU A 10 6.27 5.15 9.38
CA LEU A 10 5.31 4.15 8.87
C LEU A 10 3.88 4.70 8.86
N GLY A 11 3.48 5.42 9.90
CA GLY A 11 2.17 6.08 9.93
C GLY A 11 2.00 7.13 8.83
N ARG A 12 3.04 7.90 8.52
CA ARG A 12 3.03 8.83 7.39
C ARG A 12 2.94 8.11 6.05
N ALA A 13 3.69 7.03 5.87
CA ALA A 13 3.64 6.20 4.67
C ALA A 13 2.23 5.63 4.45
N LEU A 14 1.61 5.08 5.50
CA LEU A 14 0.24 4.55 5.44
C LEU A 14 -0.80 5.63 5.09
N ARG A 15 -0.61 6.87 5.57
CA ARG A 15 -1.46 8.00 5.15
C ARG A 15 -1.31 8.33 3.67
N ILE A 16 -0.09 8.23 3.13
CA ILE A 16 0.16 8.42 1.69
C ILE A 16 -0.57 7.36 0.89
N GLU A 17 -0.50 6.08 1.30
CA GLU A 17 -1.28 5.01 0.67
C GLU A 17 -2.78 5.31 0.70
N GLY A 18 -3.31 5.75 1.86
CA GLY A 18 -4.70 6.18 1.98
C GLY A 18 -5.08 7.29 1.00
N MET A 19 -4.19 8.26 0.77
CA MET A 19 -4.43 9.31 -0.23
C MET A 19 -4.36 8.77 -1.66
N LEU A 20 -3.46 7.83 -1.96
CA LEU A 20 -3.34 7.21 -3.27
C LEU A 20 -4.56 6.35 -3.62
N LEU A 21 -5.21 5.73 -2.63
CA LEU A 21 -6.46 5.00 -2.79
C LEU A 21 -7.63 5.89 -3.25
N PHE A 22 -7.49 7.21 -3.12
CA PHE A 22 -8.50 8.15 -3.62
C PHE A 22 -8.64 8.09 -5.15
N ILE A 23 -7.57 7.77 -5.88
CA ILE A 23 -7.61 7.66 -7.35
C ILE A 23 -8.50 6.50 -7.81
N PRO A 24 -8.25 5.24 -7.38
CA PRO A 24 -9.13 4.13 -7.74
C PRO A 24 -10.55 4.28 -7.16
N PHE A 25 -10.71 4.96 -6.03
CA PHE A 25 -12.03 5.31 -5.48
C PHE A 25 -12.82 6.19 -6.46
N LEU A 26 -12.24 7.24 -7.01
CA LEU A 26 -12.89 8.08 -8.03
C LEU A 26 -13.22 7.28 -9.29
N LEU A 27 -12.31 6.40 -9.73
CA LEU A 27 -12.57 5.53 -10.86
C LEU A 27 -13.74 4.58 -10.60
N SER A 28 -13.86 4.04 -9.39
CA SER A 28 -14.96 3.16 -9.04
C SER A 28 -16.32 3.86 -9.06
N ILE A 29 -16.36 5.14 -8.68
CA ILE A 29 -17.57 5.97 -8.79
C ILE A 29 -17.92 6.21 -10.27
N PHE A 30 -16.92 6.52 -11.09
CA PHE A 30 -17.10 6.78 -12.51
C PHE A 30 -17.64 5.55 -13.26
N TYR A 31 -17.08 4.36 -12.97
CA TYR A 31 -17.49 3.11 -13.60
C TYR A 31 -18.69 2.44 -12.89
N GLN A 32 -19.11 2.96 -11.74
CA GLN A 32 -20.16 2.40 -10.89
C GLN A 32 -19.97 0.90 -10.60
N ASP A 33 -18.72 0.53 -10.33
CA ASP A 33 -18.33 -0.85 -10.08
C ASP A 33 -18.33 -1.20 -8.57
N LYS A 34 -18.00 -2.46 -8.24
CA LYS A 34 -18.02 -2.99 -6.86
C LYS A 34 -16.91 -2.41 -5.98
N GLY A 35 -15.99 -1.64 -6.53
CA GLY A 35 -14.83 -1.10 -5.81
C GLY A 35 -15.15 0.08 -4.90
N THR A 36 -16.26 0.80 -5.09
CA THR A 36 -16.56 2.07 -4.41
C THR A 36 -16.49 1.93 -2.89
N LEU A 37 -17.26 1.01 -2.31
CA LEU A 37 -17.28 0.81 -0.86
C LEU A 37 -15.96 0.23 -0.32
N PRO A 38 -15.35 -0.79 -0.94
CA PRO A 38 -14.04 -1.30 -0.54
C PRO A 38 -12.95 -0.24 -0.50
N PHE A 39 -12.82 0.59 -1.54
CA PHE A 39 -11.82 1.65 -1.56
C PHE A 39 -12.07 2.71 -0.49
N PHE A 40 -13.33 3.10 -0.28
CA PHE A 40 -13.68 4.06 0.76
C PHE A 40 -13.32 3.55 2.16
N ILE A 41 -13.70 2.31 2.49
CA ILE A 41 -13.38 1.70 3.78
C ILE A 41 -11.87 1.63 3.99
N THR A 42 -11.13 1.13 3.00
CA THR A 42 -9.67 0.99 3.08
C THR A 42 -8.99 2.34 3.23
N MET A 43 -9.42 3.35 2.47
CA MET A 43 -8.91 4.72 2.58
C MET A 43 -9.10 5.29 4.00
N VAL A 44 -10.29 5.15 4.56
CA VAL A 44 -10.59 5.62 5.93
C VAL A 44 -9.74 4.88 6.95
N LEU A 45 -9.58 3.56 6.83
CA LEU A 45 -8.72 2.76 7.71
C LEU A 45 -7.25 3.19 7.64
N CYS A 46 -6.71 3.36 6.43
CA CYS A 46 -5.33 3.82 6.24
C CYS A 46 -5.09 5.21 6.84
N LEU A 47 -6.02 6.14 6.63
CA LEU A 47 -5.92 7.49 7.17
C LEU A 47 -6.06 7.51 8.70
N ALA A 48 -6.99 6.73 9.27
CA ALA A 48 -7.20 6.64 10.71
C ALA A 48 -6.00 6.01 11.41
N ILE A 49 -5.59 4.81 10.99
CA ILE A 49 -4.47 4.08 11.60
C ILE A 49 -3.16 4.83 11.36
N GLY A 50 -2.93 5.34 10.15
CA GLY A 50 -1.74 6.13 9.82
C GLY A 50 -1.66 7.42 10.66
N SER A 51 -2.79 8.07 10.93
CA SER A 51 -2.84 9.25 11.80
C SER A 51 -2.56 8.91 13.26
N LEU A 52 -3.11 7.81 13.77
CA LEU A 52 -2.82 7.32 15.13
C LEU A 52 -1.34 6.99 15.31
N MET A 53 -0.72 6.31 14.33
CA MET A 53 0.72 6.00 14.35
C MET A 53 1.58 7.26 14.26
N ALA A 54 1.14 8.27 13.53
CA ALA A 54 1.86 9.53 13.31
C ALA A 54 1.58 10.61 14.38
N MET A 55 0.80 10.32 15.43
CA MET A 55 0.48 11.31 16.47
C MET A 55 1.69 11.76 17.28
N LYS A 56 2.64 10.86 17.54
CA LYS A 56 3.80 11.15 18.39
C LYS A 56 5.02 11.48 17.51
N LYS A 57 5.21 12.76 17.22
CA LYS A 57 6.40 13.22 16.50
C LYS A 57 7.66 12.92 17.33
N PRO A 58 8.70 12.29 16.74
CA PRO A 58 9.97 12.03 17.43
C PRO A 58 10.72 13.34 17.69
N LEU A 59 11.40 13.43 18.84
CA LEU A 59 12.19 14.59 19.23
C LEU A 59 13.54 14.67 18.48
N LYS A 60 14.04 13.54 17.98
CA LYS A 60 15.28 13.44 17.18
C LYS A 60 14.99 12.69 15.90
N GLU A 61 15.41 13.27 14.79
CA GLU A 61 15.23 12.72 13.43
C GLU A 61 16.52 12.05 12.91
N ASP A 62 17.38 11.58 13.83
CA ASP A 62 18.62 10.89 13.44
C ASP A 62 18.29 9.53 12.83
N PHE A 63 18.57 9.40 11.54
CA PHE A 63 18.41 8.17 10.77
C PHE A 63 19.72 7.40 10.68
N HIS A 64 19.70 6.15 11.14
CA HIS A 64 20.78 5.20 10.87
C HIS A 64 20.34 4.26 9.75
N ILE A 65 21.28 3.75 8.97
CA ILE A 65 21.02 2.84 7.82
C ILE A 65 20.12 1.67 8.22
N LYS A 66 20.35 1.08 9.41
CA LYS A 66 19.52 -0.02 9.93
C LYS A 66 18.04 0.35 10.10
N GLU A 67 17.79 1.58 10.56
CA GLU A 67 16.42 2.08 10.75
C GLU A 67 15.73 2.35 9.40
N GLY A 68 16.50 2.81 8.40
CA GLY A 68 16.04 2.96 7.04
C GLY A 68 15.60 1.64 6.40
N LEU A 69 16.40 0.59 6.55
CA LEU A 69 16.05 -0.74 6.03
C LEU A 69 14.79 -1.31 6.67
N ILE A 70 14.66 -1.18 8.01
CA ILE A 70 13.46 -1.61 8.74
C ILE A 70 12.23 -0.80 8.28
N LEU A 71 12.41 0.50 8.06
CA LEU A 71 11.33 1.36 7.59
C LEU A 71 10.84 0.95 6.20
N VAL A 72 11.76 0.70 5.27
CA VAL A 72 11.41 0.28 3.90
C VAL A 72 10.67 -1.06 3.93
N ALA A 73 11.22 -2.07 4.62
CA ALA A 73 10.56 -3.37 4.75
C ALA A 73 9.17 -3.24 5.41
N GLY A 74 9.07 -2.40 6.44
CA GLY A 74 7.80 -2.10 7.11
C GLY A 74 6.78 -1.40 6.20
N CYS A 75 7.21 -0.49 5.34
CA CYS A 75 6.34 0.16 4.36
C CYS A 75 5.77 -0.86 3.37
N TRP A 76 6.59 -1.73 2.79
CA TRP A 76 6.09 -2.77 1.87
C TRP A 76 5.13 -3.73 2.56
N ALA A 77 5.42 -4.14 3.79
CA ALA A 77 4.52 -4.98 4.56
C ALA A 77 3.16 -4.29 4.81
N LEU A 78 3.17 -3.04 5.28
CA LEU A 78 1.94 -2.28 5.54
C LEU A 78 1.14 -2.03 4.25
N PHE A 79 1.78 -1.58 3.19
CA PHE A 79 1.14 -1.33 1.90
C PHE A 79 0.50 -2.60 1.34
N SER A 80 1.16 -3.75 1.50
CA SER A 80 0.59 -5.02 1.05
C SER A 80 -0.62 -5.43 1.89
N ILE A 81 -0.55 -5.27 3.22
CA ILE A 81 -1.64 -5.62 4.13
C ILE A 81 -2.88 -4.77 3.87
N PHE A 82 -2.72 -3.46 3.79
CA PHE A 82 -3.85 -2.56 3.57
C PHE A 82 -4.30 -2.53 2.11
N GLY A 83 -3.37 -2.56 1.17
CA GLY A 83 -3.67 -2.61 -0.26
C GLY A 83 -4.39 -3.87 -0.73
N ALA A 84 -4.35 -4.95 0.05
CA ALA A 84 -5.12 -6.18 -0.20
C ALA A 84 -6.61 -6.04 0.16
N LEU A 85 -6.96 -5.11 1.07
CA LEU A 85 -8.33 -4.96 1.56
C LEU A 85 -9.36 -4.66 0.47
N PRO A 86 -9.11 -3.79 -0.53
CA PRO A 86 -10.07 -3.56 -1.61
C PRO A 86 -10.45 -4.83 -2.37
N PHE A 87 -9.48 -5.70 -2.65
CA PHE A 87 -9.74 -6.99 -3.32
C PHE A 87 -10.57 -7.93 -2.45
N PHE A 88 -10.25 -8.00 -1.17
CA PHE A 88 -10.95 -8.87 -0.22
C PHE A 88 -12.36 -8.39 0.08
N ILE A 89 -12.53 -7.09 0.40
CA ILE A 89 -13.85 -6.52 0.76
C ILE A 89 -14.80 -6.51 -0.42
N SER A 90 -14.31 -6.32 -1.65
CA SER A 90 -15.15 -6.41 -2.86
C SER A 90 -15.68 -7.82 -3.13
N GLY A 91 -15.05 -8.83 -2.56
CA GLY A 91 -15.37 -10.25 -2.80
C GLY A 91 -14.85 -10.78 -4.14
N GLU A 92 -14.12 -9.98 -4.92
CA GLU A 92 -13.54 -10.43 -6.19
C GLU A 92 -12.36 -11.38 -5.97
N ILE A 93 -11.63 -11.21 -4.86
CA ILE A 93 -10.68 -12.19 -4.32
C ILE A 93 -11.14 -12.55 -2.91
N PRO A 94 -11.96 -13.60 -2.75
CA PRO A 94 -12.65 -13.88 -1.49
C PRO A 94 -11.73 -14.38 -0.37
N ASN A 95 -10.53 -14.84 -0.70
CA ASN A 95 -9.52 -15.24 0.28
C ASN A 95 -8.54 -14.08 0.52
N TYR A 96 -8.41 -13.62 1.76
CA TYR A 96 -7.49 -12.54 2.10
C TYR A 96 -6.02 -12.87 1.81
N VAL A 97 -5.60 -14.12 1.99
CA VAL A 97 -4.23 -14.55 1.71
C VAL A 97 -3.92 -14.41 0.21
N ASP A 98 -4.89 -14.73 -0.64
CA ASP A 98 -4.78 -14.59 -2.09
C ASP A 98 -4.75 -13.10 -2.49
N ALA A 99 -5.59 -12.28 -1.88
CA ALA A 99 -5.58 -10.82 -2.07
C ALA A 99 -4.23 -10.20 -1.61
N LEU A 100 -3.69 -10.70 -0.50
CA LEU A 100 -2.38 -10.29 0.00
C LEU A 100 -1.28 -10.70 -0.97
N PHE A 101 -1.33 -11.92 -1.52
CA PHE A 101 -0.37 -12.39 -2.53
C PHE A 101 -0.36 -11.47 -3.77
N GLU A 102 -1.54 -11.13 -4.30
CA GLU A 102 -1.65 -10.19 -5.44
C GLU A 102 -1.03 -8.83 -5.13
N THR A 103 -1.27 -8.30 -3.93
CA THR A 103 -0.77 -6.98 -3.52
C THR A 103 0.73 -7.00 -3.27
N VAL A 104 1.25 -8.04 -2.60
CA VAL A 104 2.69 -8.24 -2.42
C VAL A 104 3.38 -8.33 -3.77
N SER A 105 2.83 -9.15 -4.68
CA SER A 105 3.34 -9.30 -6.05
C SER A 105 3.36 -7.97 -6.81
N GLY A 106 2.33 -7.12 -6.60
CA GLY A 106 2.27 -5.78 -7.16
C GLY A 106 3.37 -4.87 -6.60
N PHE A 107 3.40 -4.65 -5.30
CA PHE A 107 4.35 -3.74 -4.66
C PHE A 107 5.81 -4.19 -4.78
N THR A 108 6.08 -5.49 -4.86
CA THR A 108 7.43 -6.01 -5.14
C THR A 108 7.77 -6.08 -6.62
N THR A 109 6.86 -5.67 -7.49
CA THR A 109 7.00 -5.73 -8.96
C THR A 109 7.30 -7.13 -9.50
N THR A 110 6.91 -8.16 -8.78
CA THR A 110 7.11 -9.56 -9.17
C THR A 110 6.22 -9.94 -10.37
N GLY A 111 4.97 -9.46 -10.40
CA GLY A 111 4.03 -9.69 -11.50
C GLY A 111 3.37 -11.07 -11.50
N SER A 112 3.66 -11.92 -10.51
CA SER A 112 2.96 -13.20 -10.35
C SER A 112 1.51 -12.98 -9.93
N THR A 113 0.60 -13.84 -10.39
CA THR A 113 -0.83 -13.74 -10.09
C THR A 113 -1.42 -15.13 -9.77
N ILE A 114 -2.39 -15.12 -8.86
CA ILE A 114 -3.25 -16.28 -8.59
C ILE A 114 -4.50 -16.27 -9.49
N LEU A 115 -4.76 -15.14 -10.17
CA LEU A 115 -5.96 -14.97 -10.99
C LEU A 115 -5.77 -15.70 -12.31
N THR A 116 -6.71 -16.56 -12.65
CA THR A 116 -6.76 -17.23 -13.95
C THR A 116 -7.20 -16.31 -15.08
N ASP A 117 -7.96 -15.27 -14.75
CA ASP A 117 -8.43 -14.25 -15.67
C ASP A 117 -8.43 -12.90 -14.96
N ILE A 118 -7.41 -12.08 -15.26
CA ILE A 118 -7.20 -10.77 -14.63
C ILE A 118 -8.25 -9.77 -15.11
N GLU A 119 -8.74 -9.91 -16.34
CA GLU A 119 -9.70 -8.98 -16.94
C GLU A 119 -11.11 -9.09 -16.32
N ARG A 120 -11.36 -10.15 -15.56
CA ARG A 120 -12.61 -10.31 -14.79
C ARG A 120 -12.74 -9.35 -13.62
N LEU A 121 -11.63 -8.78 -13.13
CA LEU A 121 -11.68 -7.78 -12.09
C LEU A 121 -12.46 -6.56 -12.57
N SER A 122 -13.20 -5.92 -11.66
CA SER A 122 -13.79 -4.60 -11.92
C SER A 122 -12.70 -3.60 -12.31
N LYS A 123 -13.06 -2.63 -13.13
CA LYS A 123 -12.08 -1.68 -13.72
C LYS A 123 -11.28 -0.91 -12.67
N SER A 124 -11.90 -0.54 -11.58
CA SER A 124 -11.22 0.14 -10.49
C SER A 124 -10.21 -0.75 -9.76
N LEU A 125 -10.55 -2.04 -9.54
CA LEU A 125 -9.64 -3.01 -8.94
C LEU A 125 -8.51 -3.42 -9.89
N LEU A 126 -8.81 -3.53 -11.19
CA LEU A 126 -7.78 -3.75 -12.21
C LEU A 126 -6.80 -2.58 -12.27
N PHE A 127 -7.30 -1.35 -12.20
CA PHE A 127 -6.46 -0.15 -12.08
C PHE A 127 -5.62 -0.21 -10.81
N TRP A 128 -6.21 -0.52 -9.64
CA TRP A 128 -5.47 -0.62 -8.38
C TRP A 128 -4.35 -1.65 -8.46
N ARG A 129 -4.63 -2.82 -9.02
CA ARG A 129 -3.62 -3.85 -9.26
C ARG A 129 -2.43 -3.32 -10.07
N SER A 130 -2.70 -2.65 -11.19
CA SER A 130 -1.66 -2.05 -12.03
C SER A 130 -0.93 -0.90 -11.32
N PHE A 131 -1.65 -0.13 -10.52
CA PHE A 131 -1.12 1.00 -9.79
C PHE A 131 -0.18 0.56 -8.64
N THR A 132 -0.44 -0.58 -7.99
CA THR A 132 0.49 -1.16 -7.01
C THR A 132 1.84 -1.51 -7.64
N HIS A 133 1.86 -2.04 -8.87
CA HIS A 133 3.10 -2.29 -9.61
C HIS A 133 3.85 -0.99 -9.93
N PHE A 134 3.14 0.05 -10.31
CA PHE A 134 3.73 1.35 -10.59
C PHE A 134 4.36 1.97 -9.32
N ILE A 135 3.62 1.99 -8.21
CA ILE A 135 4.11 2.52 -6.93
C ILE A 135 5.32 1.70 -6.45
N GLY A 136 5.22 0.37 -6.52
CA GLY A 136 6.31 -0.54 -6.13
C GLY A 136 7.57 -0.30 -6.95
N GLY A 137 7.46 -0.17 -8.27
CA GLY A 137 8.58 0.14 -9.16
C GLY A 137 9.26 1.47 -8.83
N MET A 138 8.47 2.51 -8.59
CA MET A 138 9.00 3.80 -8.12
C MET A 138 9.69 3.68 -6.76
N GLY A 139 9.11 2.93 -5.83
CA GLY A 139 9.67 2.71 -4.49
C GLY A 139 11.03 2.01 -4.54
N VAL A 140 11.18 1.00 -5.41
CA VAL A 140 12.46 0.31 -5.63
C VAL A 140 13.50 1.27 -6.21
N LEU A 141 13.16 2.08 -7.20
CA LEU A 141 14.08 3.07 -7.79
C LEU A 141 14.56 4.09 -6.74
N VAL A 142 13.65 4.64 -5.94
CA VAL A 142 14.00 5.57 -4.85
C VAL A 142 14.91 4.89 -3.84
N PHE A 143 14.61 3.64 -3.45
CA PHE A 143 15.45 2.88 -2.54
C PHE A 143 16.87 2.69 -3.08
N VAL A 144 17.01 2.28 -4.34
CA VAL A 144 18.30 2.08 -4.98
C VAL A 144 19.11 3.39 -5.02
N VAL A 145 18.48 4.48 -5.42
CA VAL A 145 19.16 5.80 -5.53
C VAL A 145 19.60 6.34 -4.17
N VAL A 146 18.83 6.09 -3.11
CA VAL A 146 19.15 6.60 -1.75
C VAL A 146 20.13 5.72 -1.02
N VAL A 147 20.06 4.39 -1.17
CA VAL A 147 20.85 3.43 -0.37
C VAL A 147 22.19 3.08 -1.01
N LEU A 148 22.27 2.97 -2.35
CA LEU A 148 23.53 2.61 -3.01
C LEU A 148 24.68 3.62 -2.83
N PRO A 149 24.44 4.95 -2.78
CA PRO A 149 25.52 5.92 -2.60
C PRO A 149 26.05 6.02 -1.15
N MET A 150 25.41 5.38 -0.17
CA MET A 150 25.80 5.38 1.24
C MET A 150 26.77 4.25 1.56
#